data_37f4b968a5f7be61651234a2429fcf4a
#
_entry.id   37f4b968a5f7be61651234a2429fcf4a
#
_cell.length_a   1.000
_cell.length_b   1.000
_cell.length_c   1.000
_cell.angle_alpha   90.00
_cell.angle_beta   90.00
_cell.angle_gamma   90.00
#
_symmetry.space_group_name_H-M   'P 1'
#
loop_
_entity.id
_entity.type
_entity.pdbx_description
1 polymer ?
#
loop_
_entity_poly.entity_id
_entity_poly.type
_entity_poly.pdbx_seq_one_letter_code
_entity_poly.pdbx_strand_id
1 'polypeptide(L)'
;MYQDNGQSKSPQSRLEAYLALRQLAFKTTPVNVGVVISPGAKAPYGVLMDICLQQGNATIVAFISGDASFYSSTGGGVIGGIGHENVRDAALKFVATAAKYTDKMTPTTAYPLPELGKVRFYVLTPSGIFTHEANEPDLPKNAFTPLYAAGHQVLTALLSTTQQK
;
A
#
# COMPACT_ATOMS: atom_id res chain seq x y z
N MET A 1 -34.38 -16.68 -4.81
CA MET A 1 -33.84 -16.06 -6.03
C MET A 1 -33.27 -14.72 -5.66
N TYR A 2 -31.95 -14.66 -5.40
CA TYR A 2 -31.28 -13.40 -5.19
C TYR A 2 -31.10 -12.71 -6.55
N GLN A 3 -31.89 -11.65 -6.76
CA GLN A 3 -31.57 -10.73 -7.84
C GLN A 3 -30.38 -9.90 -7.36
N ASP A 4 -29.22 -10.20 -7.87
CA ASP A 4 -28.09 -9.28 -7.82
C ASP A 4 -28.53 -8.03 -8.60
N ASN A 5 -29.02 -7.05 -7.86
CA ASN A 5 -29.22 -5.72 -8.40
C ASN A 5 -27.84 -5.14 -8.64
N GLY A 6 -27.28 -5.42 -9.82
CA GLY A 6 -26.03 -4.87 -10.30
C GLY A 6 -26.07 -3.35 -10.38
N GLN A 7 -26.32 -2.71 -9.25
CA GLN A 7 -26.15 -1.27 -9.14
C GLN A 7 -24.64 -1.02 -9.06
N SER A 8 -24.09 -0.54 -10.16
CA SER A 8 -22.74 0.01 -10.16
C SER A 8 -22.69 1.05 -9.04
N LYS A 9 -21.76 0.86 -8.07
CA LYS A 9 -21.57 1.79 -6.97
C LYS A 9 -21.30 3.18 -7.53
N SER A 10 -21.90 4.22 -6.92
CA SER A 10 -21.68 5.61 -7.31
C SER A 10 -20.19 5.98 -7.15
N PRO A 11 -19.68 7.00 -7.88
CA PRO A 11 -18.32 7.48 -7.67
C PRO A 11 -18.00 7.83 -6.23
N GLN A 12 -18.94 8.46 -5.51
CA GLN A 12 -18.76 8.80 -4.11
C GLN A 12 -18.68 7.56 -3.23
N SER A 13 -19.52 6.56 -3.46
CA SER A 13 -19.51 5.29 -2.73
C SER A 13 -18.20 4.53 -2.93
N ARG A 14 -17.63 4.56 -4.14
CA ARG A 14 -16.33 3.97 -4.44
C ARG A 14 -15.20 4.68 -3.71
N LEU A 15 -15.23 6.01 -3.66
CA LEU A 15 -14.25 6.80 -2.93
C LEU A 15 -14.31 6.50 -1.43
N GLU A 16 -15.50 6.46 -0.86
CA GLU A 16 -15.68 6.14 0.57
C GLU A 16 -15.14 4.75 0.92
N ALA A 17 -15.43 3.76 0.08
CA ALA A 17 -14.90 2.40 0.27
C ALA A 17 -13.36 2.37 0.21
N TYR A 18 -12.77 3.07 -0.74
CA TYR A 18 -11.33 3.22 -0.87
C TYR A 18 -10.71 3.83 0.38
N LEU A 19 -11.27 4.95 0.85
CA LEU A 19 -10.75 5.66 2.03
C LEU A 19 -10.86 4.81 3.28
N ALA A 20 -11.95 4.03 3.43
CA ALA A 20 -12.13 3.12 4.55
C ALA A 20 -11.09 2.00 4.56
N LEU A 21 -10.82 1.38 3.42
CA LEU A 21 -9.80 0.33 3.28
C LEU A 21 -8.39 0.88 3.57
N ARG A 22 -8.09 2.05 3.04
CA ARG A 22 -6.82 2.73 3.29
C ARG A 22 -6.64 3.02 4.78
N GLN A 23 -7.68 3.51 5.46
CA GLN A 23 -7.64 3.78 6.89
C GLN A 23 -7.42 2.50 7.71
N LEU A 24 -8.04 1.38 7.33
CA LEU A 24 -7.80 0.10 7.98
C LEU A 24 -6.33 -0.33 7.88
N ALA A 25 -5.69 -0.09 6.74
CA ALA A 25 -4.27 -0.38 6.59
C ALA A 25 -3.42 0.41 7.60
N PHE A 26 -3.70 1.69 7.80
CA PHE A 26 -2.99 2.52 8.78
C PHE A 26 -3.25 2.09 10.23
N LYS A 27 -4.39 1.50 10.53
CA LYS A 27 -4.75 1.00 11.87
C LYS A 27 -4.21 -0.39 12.15
N THR A 28 -3.65 -1.06 11.17
CA THR A 28 -3.07 -2.39 11.33
C THR A 28 -1.86 -2.31 12.25
N THR A 29 -1.78 -3.21 13.22
CA THR A 29 -0.70 -3.28 14.21
C THR A 29 0.19 -4.49 13.91
N PRO A 30 1.42 -4.54 14.49
CA PRO A 30 2.26 -5.73 14.33
C PRO A 30 1.57 -7.03 14.75
N VAL A 31 0.78 -7.00 15.81
CA VAL A 31 0.02 -8.18 16.30
C VAL A 31 -0.98 -8.64 15.25
N ASN A 32 -1.65 -7.71 14.56
CA ASN A 32 -2.63 -8.05 13.53
C ASN A 32 -2.01 -8.81 12.36
N VAL A 33 -0.71 -8.61 12.10
CA VAL A 33 0.01 -9.32 11.04
C VAL A 33 0.84 -10.51 11.56
N GLY A 34 0.57 -10.95 12.80
CA GLY A 34 1.19 -12.13 13.36
C GLY A 34 2.64 -11.95 13.80
N VAL A 35 3.07 -10.73 14.02
CA VAL A 35 4.46 -10.42 14.37
C VAL A 35 4.54 -9.91 15.79
N VAL A 36 5.42 -10.50 16.59
CA VAL A 36 5.76 -9.99 17.92
C VAL A 36 6.99 -9.10 17.76
N ILE A 37 6.77 -7.79 17.87
CA ILE A 37 7.85 -6.81 17.77
C ILE A 37 7.98 -6.10 19.11
N SER A 38 9.23 -5.92 19.57
CA SER A 38 9.52 -5.19 20.81
C SER A 38 9.03 -3.74 20.67
N PRO A 39 8.36 -3.17 21.70
CA PRO A 39 7.98 -1.76 21.70
C PRO A 39 9.19 -0.86 21.45
N GLY A 40 9.00 0.16 20.59
CA GLY A 40 10.07 1.08 20.23
C GLY A 40 11.02 0.58 19.15
N ALA A 41 10.83 -0.65 18.64
CA ALA A 41 11.60 -1.15 17.51
C ALA A 41 11.32 -0.29 16.26
N LYS A 42 12.33 -0.13 15.39
CA LYS A 42 12.25 0.68 14.18
C LYS A 42 12.05 -0.14 12.91
N ALA A 43 12.06 -1.47 13.02
CA ALA A 43 11.85 -2.35 11.88
C ALA A 43 10.43 -2.21 11.35
N PRO A 44 10.23 -1.97 10.05
CA PRO A 44 8.90 -1.87 9.48
C PRO A 44 8.13 -3.20 9.55
N TYR A 45 6.84 -3.11 9.84
CA TYR A 45 5.92 -4.24 9.69
C TYR A 45 4.94 -4.05 8.52
N GLY A 46 4.94 -2.88 7.93
CA GLY A 46 4.09 -2.58 6.77
C GLY A 46 4.59 -1.36 6.00
N VAL A 47 4.14 -1.26 4.76
CA VAL A 47 4.44 -0.14 3.87
C VAL A 47 3.28 0.11 2.95
N LEU A 48 2.95 1.39 2.73
CA LEU A 48 1.95 1.82 1.77
C LEU A 48 2.62 2.69 0.70
N MET A 49 2.14 2.57 -0.53
CA MET A 49 2.48 3.47 -1.63
C MET A 49 1.19 4.03 -2.21
N ASP A 50 0.97 5.32 -2.02
CA ASP A 50 -0.16 6.05 -2.61
C ASP A 50 0.27 6.73 -3.90
N ILE A 51 -0.53 6.59 -4.93
CA ILE A 51 -0.32 7.21 -6.24
C ILE A 51 -1.55 8.05 -6.59
N CYS A 52 -1.35 9.28 -7.03
CA CYS A 52 -2.42 10.13 -7.51
C CYS A 52 -2.34 10.27 -9.03
N LEU A 53 -3.32 9.70 -9.71
CA LEU A 53 -3.48 9.72 -11.16
C LEU A 53 -4.63 10.65 -11.56
N GLN A 54 -4.73 11.00 -12.84
CA GLN A 54 -5.82 11.86 -13.33
C GLN A 54 -7.22 11.29 -13.05
N GLN A 55 -7.36 9.94 -13.08
CA GLN A 55 -8.64 9.28 -12.83
C GLN A 55 -8.95 9.10 -11.34
N GLY A 56 -7.97 9.26 -10.46
CA GLY A 56 -8.14 9.07 -9.02
C GLY A 56 -6.89 8.56 -8.33
N ASN A 57 -7.06 8.07 -7.11
CA ASN A 57 -5.98 7.58 -6.28
C ASN A 57 -5.92 6.06 -6.25
N ALA A 58 -4.73 5.53 -6.07
CA ALA A 58 -4.49 4.12 -5.87
C ALA A 58 -3.56 3.92 -4.67
N THR A 59 -3.77 2.85 -3.91
CA THR A 59 -2.93 2.49 -2.76
C THR A 59 -2.51 1.05 -2.88
N ILE A 60 -1.22 0.81 -2.79
CA ILE A 60 -0.62 -0.51 -2.66
C ILE A 60 -0.14 -0.64 -1.23
N VAL A 61 -0.52 -1.70 -0.53
CA VAL A 61 -0.09 -1.97 0.84
C VAL A 61 0.51 -3.36 0.93
N ALA A 62 1.59 -3.49 1.70
CA ALA A 62 2.22 -4.77 1.99
C ALA A 62 2.60 -4.85 3.46
N PHE A 63 2.52 -6.04 4.02
CA PHE A 63 2.88 -6.33 5.41
C PHE A 63 3.96 -7.40 5.50
N ILE A 64 4.67 -7.41 6.61
CA ILE A 64 5.75 -8.37 6.87
C ILE A 64 5.24 -9.81 6.97
N SER A 65 3.94 -10.02 7.10
CA SER A 65 3.31 -11.35 6.99
C SER A 65 3.38 -11.93 5.58
N GLY A 66 3.68 -11.10 4.59
CA GLY A 66 3.59 -11.46 3.17
C GLY A 66 2.24 -11.14 2.56
N ASP A 67 1.32 -10.56 3.33
CA ASP A 67 0.05 -10.10 2.80
C ASP A 67 0.21 -8.78 2.06
N ALA A 68 -0.59 -8.59 1.02
CA ALA A 68 -0.61 -7.37 0.24
C ALA A 68 -1.99 -7.14 -0.36
N SER A 69 -2.29 -5.88 -0.63
CA SER A 69 -3.56 -5.47 -1.23
C SER A 69 -3.35 -4.24 -2.11
N PHE A 70 -4.27 -4.07 -3.03
CA PHE A 70 -4.36 -2.90 -3.91
C PHE A 70 -5.77 -2.35 -3.85
N TYR A 71 -5.91 -1.04 -3.67
CA TYR A 71 -7.19 -0.33 -3.64
C TYR A 71 -7.20 0.82 -4.64
N SER A 72 -8.33 1.04 -5.31
CA SER A 72 -8.52 2.17 -6.22
C SER A 72 -9.73 3.00 -5.82
N SER A 73 -9.58 4.32 -5.85
CA SER A 73 -10.69 5.25 -5.56
C SER A 73 -11.76 5.25 -6.64
N THR A 74 -11.45 4.77 -7.83
CA THR A 74 -12.42 4.63 -8.94
C THR A 74 -13.19 3.32 -8.89
N GLY A 75 -12.90 2.50 -7.91
CA GLY A 75 -13.49 1.18 -7.73
C GLY A 75 -12.53 0.06 -8.10
N GLY A 76 -12.78 -1.10 -7.54
CA GLY A 76 -11.93 -2.26 -7.74
C GLY A 76 -10.73 -2.30 -6.83
N GLY A 77 -10.02 -3.40 -6.92
CA GLY A 77 -8.84 -3.68 -6.11
C GLY A 77 -8.63 -5.17 -5.98
N VAL A 78 -7.55 -5.54 -5.33
CA VAL A 78 -7.23 -6.93 -4.99
C VAL A 78 -6.88 -6.95 -3.50
N ILE A 79 -7.59 -7.76 -2.73
CA ILE A 79 -7.42 -7.85 -1.27
C ILE A 79 -6.95 -9.26 -0.92
N GLY A 80 -5.96 -9.33 -0.01
CA GLY A 80 -5.56 -10.59 0.58
C GLY A 80 -4.76 -11.50 -0.36
N GLY A 81 -3.66 -11.02 -0.88
CA GLY A 81 -2.80 -11.78 -1.79
C GLY A 81 -1.91 -12.83 -1.13
N ILE A 82 -2.01 -13.04 0.19
CA ILE A 82 -1.09 -13.90 0.97
C ILE A 82 -1.08 -15.37 0.49
N GLY A 83 -2.15 -15.84 -0.13
CA GLY A 83 -2.25 -17.20 -0.66
C GLY A 83 -1.39 -17.45 -1.91
N HIS A 84 -0.81 -16.42 -2.50
CA HIS A 84 -0.01 -16.51 -3.72
C HIS A 84 1.47 -16.26 -3.42
N GLU A 85 2.33 -17.20 -3.77
CA GLU A 85 3.78 -17.14 -3.47
C GLU A 85 4.44 -15.88 -4.06
N ASN A 86 4.13 -15.55 -5.31
CA ASN A 86 4.68 -14.36 -5.96
C ASN A 86 4.27 -13.06 -5.28
N VAL A 87 3.05 -13.01 -4.71
CA VAL A 87 2.58 -11.85 -3.93
C VAL A 87 3.34 -11.78 -2.61
N ARG A 88 3.46 -12.90 -1.90
CA ARG A 88 4.22 -12.95 -0.63
C ARG A 88 5.66 -12.47 -0.82
N ASP A 89 6.33 -12.97 -1.86
CA ASP A 89 7.72 -12.60 -2.15
C ASP A 89 7.85 -11.11 -2.46
N ALA A 90 6.95 -10.56 -3.28
CA ALA A 90 6.94 -9.15 -3.62
C ALA A 90 6.62 -8.27 -2.39
N ALA A 91 5.68 -8.69 -1.54
CA ALA A 91 5.31 -7.99 -0.31
C ALA A 91 6.49 -7.92 0.66
N LEU A 92 7.15 -9.05 0.91
CA LEU A 92 8.31 -9.11 1.79
C LEU A 92 9.47 -8.26 1.27
N LYS A 93 9.69 -8.26 -0.04
CA LYS A 93 10.71 -7.42 -0.67
C LYS A 93 10.38 -5.93 -0.53
N PHE A 94 9.11 -5.55 -0.66
CA PHE A 94 8.69 -4.15 -0.50
C PHE A 94 8.92 -3.68 0.94
N VAL A 95 8.52 -4.46 1.94
CA VAL A 95 8.76 -4.15 3.35
C VAL A 95 10.26 -4.07 3.66
N ALA A 96 11.05 -5.03 3.19
CA ALA A 96 12.50 -5.05 3.39
C ALA A 96 13.19 -3.85 2.73
N THR A 97 12.72 -3.45 1.55
CA THR A 97 13.24 -2.27 0.86
C THR A 97 12.89 -1.00 1.65
N ALA A 98 11.65 -0.90 2.16
CA ALA A 98 11.21 0.24 2.98
C ALA A 98 12.10 0.43 4.22
N ALA A 99 12.59 -0.65 4.81
CA ALA A 99 13.48 -0.59 5.97
C ALA A 99 14.75 0.21 5.69
N LYS A 100 15.23 0.22 4.45
CA LYS A 100 16.44 0.93 4.05
C LYS A 100 16.22 2.44 3.87
N TYR A 101 14.96 2.87 3.79
CA TYR A 101 14.61 4.27 3.51
C TYR A 101 14.00 5.00 4.70
N THR A 102 13.65 4.30 5.78
CA THR A 102 12.96 4.89 6.94
C THR A 102 13.74 6.06 7.53
N ASP A 103 15.06 5.96 7.61
CA ASP A 103 15.91 7.03 8.14
C ASP A 103 15.94 8.28 7.24
N LYS A 104 15.52 8.17 6.00
CA LYS A 104 15.45 9.27 5.03
C LYS A 104 14.05 9.88 4.96
N MET A 105 13.11 9.37 5.76
CA MET A 105 11.73 9.81 5.79
C MET A 105 11.44 10.65 7.02
N THR A 106 10.32 11.37 6.98
CA THR A 106 9.87 12.24 8.06
C THR A 106 8.79 11.54 8.89
N PRO A 107 8.88 11.56 10.24
CA PRO A 107 7.78 11.05 11.08
C PRO A 107 6.48 11.81 10.81
N THR A 108 5.35 11.12 10.86
CA THR A 108 4.05 11.74 10.63
C THR A 108 2.97 11.11 11.49
N THR A 109 1.99 11.94 11.87
CA THR A 109 0.73 11.51 12.50
C THR A 109 -0.47 11.81 11.60
N ALA A 110 -0.23 12.42 10.43
CA ALA A 110 -1.24 12.70 9.42
C ALA A 110 -0.93 11.92 8.15
N TYR A 111 -1.98 11.47 7.45
CA TYR A 111 -1.85 10.58 6.30
C TYR A 111 -2.54 11.14 5.06
N PRO A 112 -2.14 12.36 4.59
CA PRO A 112 -2.76 12.94 3.40
C PRO A 112 -2.47 12.10 2.15
N LEU A 113 -3.41 12.15 1.21
CA LEU A 113 -3.17 11.61 -0.14
C LEU A 113 -2.19 12.51 -0.89
N PRO A 114 -1.38 11.95 -1.80
CA PRO A 114 -0.49 12.76 -2.60
C PRO A 114 -1.27 13.66 -3.57
N GLU A 115 -0.63 14.74 -3.98
CA GLU A 115 -1.12 15.58 -5.07
C GLU A 115 -0.99 14.87 -6.42
N LEU A 116 -1.73 15.34 -7.41
CA LEU A 116 -1.69 14.80 -8.77
C LEU A 116 -0.24 14.75 -9.30
N GLY A 117 0.13 13.59 -9.85
CA GLY A 117 1.46 13.34 -10.38
C GLY A 117 2.51 13.02 -9.34
N LYS A 118 2.11 12.87 -8.07
CA LYS A 118 3.03 12.52 -6.99
C LYS A 118 2.73 11.13 -6.41
N VAL A 119 3.75 10.56 -5.80
CA VAL A 119 3.70 9.31 -5.06
C VAL A 119 4.09 9.60 -3.61
N ARG A 120 3.35 9.04 -2.67
CA ARG A 120 3.66 9.16 -1.25
C ARG A 120 3.80 7.79 -0.63
N PHE A 121 4.90 7.59 0.08
CA PHE A 121 5.17 6.38 0.84
C PHE A 121 4.85 6.60 2.31
N TYR A 122 4.35 5.55 2.95
CA TYR A 122 4.20 5.47 4.40
C TYR A 122 4.82 4.18 4.88
N VAL A 123 5.71 4.26 5.86
CA VAL A 123 6.36 3.10 6.46
C VAL A 123 5.86 2.96 7.88
N LEU A 124 5.25 1.81 8.18
CA LEU A 124 4.66 1.52 9.47
C LEU A 124 5.68 0.79 10.33
N THR A 125 6.07 1.42 11.45
CA THR A 125 7.00 0.83 12.42
C THR A 125 6.39 0.85 13.82
N PRO A 126 6.88 0.02 14.76
CA PRO A 126 6.41 0.06 16.15
C PRO A 126 6.67 1.39 16.84
N SER A 127 7.63 2.18 16.36
CA SER A 127 7.96 3.50 16.92
C SER A 127 7.22 4.65 16.23
N GLY A 128 6.39 4.37 15.25
CA GLY A 128 5.59 5.38 14.52
C GLY A 128 5.60 5.19 13.03
N ILE A 129 4.97 6.12 12.33
CA ILE A 129 4.82 6.10 10.88
C ILE A 129 5.68 7.19 10.27
N PHE A 130 6.38 6.85 9.19
CA PHE A 130 7.27 7.74 8.47
C PHE A 130 6.75 7.90 7.05
N THR A 131 6.97 9.07 6.46
CA THR A 131 6.45 9.40 5.13
C THR A 131 7.47 10.13 4.27
N HIS A 132 7.34 9.93 2.96
CA HIS A 132 8.08 10.69 1.96
C HIS A 132 7.22 10.84 0.70
N GLU A 133 7.18 12.03 0.14
CA GLU A 133 6.49 12.32 -1.11
C GLU A 133 7.51 12.66 -2.19
N ALA A 134 7.30 12.13 -3.40
CA ALA A 134 8.16 12.38 -4.56
C ALA A 134 7.32 12.61 -5.81
N ASN A 135 7.84 13.35 -6.76
CA ASN A 135 7.24 13.47 -8.08
C ASN A 135 7.43 12.16 -8.85
N GLU A 136 6.35 11.61 -9.39
CA GLU A 136 6.40 10.35 -10.14
C GLU A 136 7.36 10.42 -11.36
N PRO A 137 7.36 11.51 -12.15
CA PRO A 137 8.30 11.63 -13.27
C PRO A 137 9.77 11.61 -12.88
N ASP A 138 10.11 12.03 -11.64
CA ASP A 138 11.49 12.07 -11.16
C ASP A 138 11.97 10.73 -10.59
N LEU A 139 11.05 9.81 -10.28
CA LEU A 139 11.35 8.56 -9.58
C LEU A 139 12.33 7.64 -10.32
N PRO A 140 12.33 7.53 -11.67
CA PRO A 140 13.34 6.73 -12.35
C PRO A 140 14.77 7.19 -12.13
N LYS A 141 14.98 8.41 -11.62
CA LYS A 141 16.29 9.01 -11.36
C LYS A 141 16.51 9.42 -9.90
N ASN A 142 15.59 9.06 -9.01
CA ASN A 142 15.57 9.48 -7.62
C ASN A 142 16.14 8.39 -6.71
N ALA A 143 16.63 8.79 -5.51
CA ALA A 143 17.10 7.85 -4.49
C ALA A 143 16.03 6.83 -4.06
N PHE A 144 14.72 7.18 -4.17
CA PHE A 144 13.60 6.32 -3.80
C PHE A 144 13.14 5.38 -4.93
N THR A 145 13.81 5.37 -6.07
CA THR A 145 13.48 4.49 -7.20
C THR A 145 13.35 3.01 -6.82
N PRO A 146 14.27 2.41 -6.02
CA PRO A 146 14.10 1.02 -5.63
C PRO A 146 12.84 0.74 -4.82
N LEU A 147 12.42 1.68 -3.96
CA LEU A 147 11.19 1.54 -3.18
C LEU A 147 9.96 1.63 -4.09
N TYR A 148 9.94 2.58 -5.01
CA TYR A 148 8.89 2.72 -6.02
C TYR A 148 8.77 1.45 -6.88
N ALA A 149 9.89 0.93 -7.36
CA ALA A 149 9.92 -0.30 -8.15
C ALA A 149 9.39 -1.51 -7.36
N ALA A 150 9.75 -1.62 -6.08
CA ALA A 150 9.27 -2.71 -5.23
C ALA A 150 7.75 -2.65 -5.02
N GLY A 151 7.19 -1.44 -4.85
CA GLY A 151 5.74 -1.24 -4.77
C GLY A 151 5.02 -1.64 -6.06
N HIS A 152 5.57 -1.28 -7.21
CA HIS A 152 5.02 -1.69 -8.51
C HIS A 152 5.12 -3.19 -8.75
N GLN A 153 6.14 -3.86 -8.22
CA GLN A 153 6.23 -5.33 -8.28
C GLN A 153 5.10 -6.00 -7.49
N VAL A 154 4.74 -5.44 -6.35
CA VAL A 154 3.57 -5.91 -5.57
C VAL A 154 2.30 -5.76 -6.41
N LEU A 155 2.09 -4.60 -7.02
CA LEU A 155 0.93 -4.35 -7.88
C LEU A 155 0.87 -5.35 -9.02
N THR A 156 1.97 -5.58 -9.72
CA THR A 156 2.05 -6.54 -10.83
C THR A 156 1.70 -7.95 -10.35
N ALA A 157 2.24 -8.36 -9.21
CA ALA A 157 1.95 -9.68 -8.64
C ALA A 157 0.46 -9.83 -8.27
N LEU A 158 -0.13 -8.79 -7.64
CA LEU A 158 -1.55 -8.80 -7.29
C LEU A 158 -2.45 -8.86 -8.52
N LEU A 159 -2.16 -8.08 -9.55
CA LEU A 159 -2.95 -8.09 -10.79
C LEU A 159 -2.84 -9.42 -11.52
N SER A 160 -1.72 -10.11 -11.43
CA SER A 160 -1.56 -11.43 -12.04
C SER A 160 -2.48 -12.49 -11.41
N THR A 161 -2.86 -12.34 -10.14
CA THR A 161 -3.77 -13.27 -9.47
C THR A 161 -5.20 -13.20 -10.03
N THR A 162 -5.59 -12.06 -10.57
CA THR A 162 -6.93 -11.87 -11.15
C THR A 162 -7.06 -12.42 -12.57
N GLN A 163 -5.95 -12.72 -13.24
CA GLN A 163 -5.90 -13.24 -14.60
C GLN A 163 -5.87 -14.78 -14.66
N GLN A 164 -5.69 -15.45 -13.52
CA GLN A 164 -5.61 -16.91 -13.41
C GLN A 164 -7.00 -17.50 -13.09
N LYS A 165 -7.98 -17.20 -13.90
CA LYS A 165 -9.27 -17.89 -13.84
C LYS A 165 -9.41 -18.85 -15.00
#